data_34001c95df4cc93bea689a4212f22fd6
#
_entry.id   34001c95df4cc93bea689a4212f22fd6
#
_cell.length_a   1.000
_cell.length_b   1.000
_cell.length_c   1.000
_cell.angle_alpha   90.00
_cell.angle_beta   90.00
_cell.angle_gamma   90.00
#
_symmetry.space_group_name_H-M   'P 1'
#
loop_
_entity.id
_entity.type
_entity.pdbx_description
1 polymer ?
#
loop_
_entity_poly.entity_id
_entity_poly.type
_entity_poly.pdbx_seq_one_letter_code
_entity_poly.pdbx_strand_id
1 'polypeptide(L)'
;MNNVKVDAVKIGSHIVKLRKEQHLTQEELGRKIHISSTHISTVENGGSYSLNTLISICDGLNTRLDYVLYGEIRDNNKDNLIDLLNLCTDKEISILESVAKTLIENRDN
;
A
#
# COMPACT_ATOMS: atom_id res chain seq x y z
N MET A 1 -9.07 13.68 -19.27
CA MET A 1 -9.34 13.01 -18.00
C MET A 1 -8.81 11.60 -18.01
N ASN A 2 -8.14 11.23 -16.98
CA ASN A 2 -7.46 9.93 -16.94
C ASN A 2 -8.44 8.81 -16.58
N ASN A 3 -8.55 7.84 -17.47
CA ASN A 3 -9.26 6.62 -17.15
C ASN A 3 -8.31 5.71 -16.37
N VAL A 4 -8.51 5.66 -15.06
CA VAL A 4 -7.79 4.71 -14.25
C VAL A 4 -8.48 3.36 -14.41
N LYS A 5 -7.80 2.44 -15.06
CA LYS A 5 -8.28 1.07 -15.16
C LYS A 5 -7.65 0.24 -14.05
N VAL A 6 -8.51 -0.34 -13.24
CA VAL A 6 -8.09 -1.32 -12.24
C VAL A 6 -8.19 -2.69 -12.89
N ASP A 7 -7.08 -3.40 -12.96
CA ASP A 7 -7.04 -4.72 -13.57
C ASP A 7 -7.15 -5.78 -12.48
N ALA A 8 -8.30 -6.44 -12.41
CA ALA A 8 -8.58 -7.43 -11.38
C ALA A 8 -7.62 -8.62 -11.41
N VAL A 9 -7.16 -9.03 -12.59
CA VAL A 9 -6.19 -10.13 -12.72
C VAL A 9 -4.84 -9.72 -12.15
N LYS A 10 -4.40 -8.51 -12.43
CA LYS A 10 -3.14 -7.99 -11.89
C LYS A 10 -3.21 -7.82 -10.38
N ILE A 11 -4.33 -7.31 -9.86
CA ILE A 11 -4.55 -7.22 -8.41
C ILE A 11 -4.40 -8.60 -7.77
N GLY A 12 -5.07 -9.60 -8.34
CA GLY A 12 -4.97 -10.97 -7.86
C GLY A 12 -3.53 -11.49 -7.86
N SER A 13 -2.78 -11.21 -8.92
CA SER A 13 -1.38 -11.64 -9.02
C SER A 13 -0.48 -10.99 -7.97
N HIS A 14 -0.72 -9.71 -7.65
CA HIS A 14 0.03 -9.00 -6.60
C HIS A 14 -0.26 -9.61 -5.23
N ILE A 15 -1.51 -9.99 -4.98
CA ILE A 15 -1.91 -10.66 -3.74
C ILE A 15 -1.22 -12.02 -3.62
N VAL A 16 -1.22 -12.81 -4.69
CA VAL A 16 -0.54 -14.11 -4.72
C VAL A 16 0.95 -13.95 -4.38
N LYS A 17 1.60 -12.98 -5.01
CA LYS A 17 3.02 -12.73 -4.80
C LYS A 17 3.31 -12.41 -3.33
N LEU A 18 2.56 -11.48 -2.75
CA LEU A 18 2.73 -11.09 -1.34
C LEU A 18 2.46 -12.24 -0.39
N ARG A 19 1.39 -12.99 -0.64
CA ARG A 19 1.03 -14.13 0.19
C ARG A 19 2.14 -15.17 0.20
N LYS A 20 2.66 -15.51 -0.98
CA LYS A 20 3.73 -16.50 -1.12
C LYS A 20 5.04 -16.03 -0.51
N GLU A 21 5.36 -14.74 -0.64
CA GLU A 21 6.54 -14.16 0.00
C GLU A 21 6.47 -14.30 1.53
N GLN A 22 5.28 -14.26 2.09
CA GLN A 22 5.05 -14.43 3.52
C GLN A 22 4.83 -15.88 3.92
N HIS A 23 4.96 -16.82 2.98
CA HIS A 23 4.80 -18.27 3.21
C HIS A 23 3.41 -18.65 3.74
N LEU A 24 2.39 -17.92 3.31
CA LEU A 24 1.01 -18.19 3.70
C LEU A 24 0.26 -18.93 2.60
N THR A 25 -0.51 -19.93 2.99
CA THR A 25 -1.49 -20.55 2.09
C THR A 25 -2.74 -19.67 2.01
N GLN A 26 -3.59 -19.90 1.00
CA GLN A 26 -4.88 -19.23 0.92
C GLN A 26 -5.71 -19.46 2.19
N GLU A 27 -5.66 -20.69 2.71
CA GLU A 27 -6.37 -21.07 3.92
C GLU A 27 -5.84 -20.33 5.14
N GLU A 28 -4.52 -20.22 5.27
CA GLU A 28 -3.89 -19.49 6.39
C GLU A 28 -4.22 -18.01 6.35
N LEU A 29 -4.14 -17.39 5.17
CA LEU A 29 -4.53 -16.00 5.01
C LEU A 29 -6.01 -15.83 5.36
N GLY A 30 -6.86 -16.70 4.84
CA GLY A 30 -8.30 -16.66 5.11
C GLY A 30 -8.62 -16.74 6.60
N ARG A 31 -7.96 -17.62 7.34
CA ARG A 31 -8.14 -17.72 8.79
C ARG A 31 -7.70 -16.45 9.50
N LYS A 32 -6.60 -15.86 9.06
CA LYS A 32 -6.07 -14.64 9.66
C LYS A 32 -7.03 -13.47 9.57
N ILE A 33 -7.77 -13.37 8.48
CA ILE A 33 -8.67 -12.23 8.21
C ILE A 33 -10.15 -12.62 8.21
N HIS A 34 -10.47 -13.85 8.59
CA HIS A 34 -11.84 -14.35 8.68
C HIS A 34 -12.58 -14.34 7.34
N ILE A 35 -11.88 -14.73 6.30
CA ILE A 35 -12.43 -14.89 4.94
C ILE A 35 -12.14 -16.32 4.47
N SER A 36 -13.07 -16.95 3.77
CA SER A 36 -12.89 -18.32 3.30
C SER A 36 -11.75 -18.40 2.28
N SER A 37 -11.06 -19.54 2.26
CA SER A 37 -10.00 -19.78 1.26
C SER A 37 -10.56 -19.75 -0.16
N THR A 38 -11.79 -20.18 -0.36
CA THR A 38 -12.48 -20.11 -1.65
C THR A 38 -12.63 -18.65 -2.09
N HIS A 39 -12.99 -17.77 -1.17
CA HIS A 39 -13.11 -16.34 -1.48
C HIS A 39 -11.76 -15.72 -1.81
N ILE A 40 -10.71 -16.08 -1.04
CA ILE A 40 -9.34 -15.66 -1.35
C ILE A 40 -8.95 -16.10 -2.76
N SER A 41 -9.23 -17.37 -3.10
CA SER A 41 -8.97 -17.89 -4.45
C SER A 41 -9.70 -17.10 -5.53
N THR A 42 -10.95 -16.76 -5.28
CA THR A 42 -11.73 -15.91 -6.22
C THR A 42 -11.05 -14.58 -6.47
N VAL A 43 -10.61 -13.91 -5.43
CA VAL A 43 -9.90 -12.62 -5.54
C VAL A 43 -8.59 -12.79 -6.30
N GLU A 44 -7.82 -13.80 -5.97
CA GLU A 44 -6.52 -14.07 -6.61
C GLU A 44 -6.65 -14.39 -8.09
N ASN A 45 -7.78 -14.91 -8.50
CA ASN A 45 -8.05 -15.25 -9.91
C ASN A 45 -8.80 -14.15 -10.67
N GLY A 46 -8.97 -12.99 -10.07
CA GLY A 46 -9.57 -11.84 -10.74
C GLY A 46 -11.09 -11.82 -10.72
N GLY A 47 -11.72 -12.59 -9.83
CA GLY A 47 -13.18 -12.59 -9.67
C GLY A 47 -13.68 -11.39 -8.88
N SER A 48 -15.01 -11.35 -8.68
CA SER A 48 -15.67 -10.23 -8.00
C SER A 48 -15.54 -10.32 -6.48
N TYR A 49 -15.38 -9.18 -5.85
CA TYR A 49 -15.31 -9.06 -4.38
C TYR A 49 -15.60 -7.62 -3.98
N SER A 50 -15.88 -7.42 -2.70
CA SER A 50 -16.14 -6.08 -2.18
C SER A 50 -14.84 -5.35 -1.84
N LEU A 51 -14.92 -4.02 -1.78
CA LEU A 51 -13.79 -3.21 -1.33
C LEU A 51 -13.35 -3.60 0.09
N ASN A 52 -14.31 -3.93 0.96
CA ASN A 52 -14.00 -4.36 2.32
C ASN A 52 -13.15 -5.63 2.33
N THR A 53 -13.45 -6.58 1.44
CA THR A 53 -12.64 -7.79 1.29
C THR A 53 -11.20 -7.43 0.90
N LEU A 54 -11.04 -6.53 -0.07
CA LEU A 54 -9.71 -6.12 -0.51
C LEU A 54 -8.92 -5.45 0.62
N ILE A 55 -9.56 -4.56 1.37
CA ILE A 55 -8.94 -3.90 2.52
C ILE A 55 -8.50 -4.92 3.57
N SER A 56 -9.36 -5.90 3.86
CA SER A 56 -9.03 -6.98 4.80
C SER A 56 -7.81 -7.78 4.35
N ILE A 57 -7.72 -8.08 3.05
CA ILE A 57 -6.57 -8.78 2.48
C ILE A 57 -5.30 -7.94 2.64
N CYS A 58 -5.38 -6.65 2.35
CA CYS A 58 -4.24 -5.74 2.53
C CYS A 58 -3.77 -5.70 3.98
N ASP A 59 -4.71 -5.62 4.93
CA ASP A 59 -4.39 -5.66 6.35
C ASP A 59 -3.73 -6.99 6.74
N GLY A 60 -4.28 -8.09 6.27
CA GLY A 60 -3.76 -9.42 6.57
C GLY A 60 -2.35 -9.66 6.02
N LEU A 61 -2.05 -9.06 4.89
CA LEU A 61 -0.73 -9.14 4.26
C LEU A 61 0.20 -8.00 4.69
N ASN A 62 -0.30 -7.09 5.54
CA ASN A 62 0.45 -5.92 6.01
C ASN A 62 1.03 -5.11 4.84
N THR A 63 0.20 -4.83 3.86
CA THR A 63 0.59 -4.11 2.65
C THR A 63 -0.31 -2.91 2.40
N ARG A 64 0.14 -2.04 1.53
CA ARG A 64 -0.62 -0.86 1.14
C ARG A 64 -1.54 -1.19 -0.03
N LEU A 65 -2.69 -0.54 -0.05
CA LEU A 65 -3.68 -0.71 -1.12
C LEU A 65 -3.10 -0.36 -2.48
N ASP A 66 -2.33 0.73 -2.57
CA ASP A 66 -1.74 1.15 -3.84
C ASP A 66 -0.77 0.10 -4.40
N TYR A 67 -0.01 -0.59 -3.54
CA TYR A 67 0.85 -1.68 -4.00
C TYR A 67 0.04 -2.82 -4.61
N VAL A 68 -1.06 -3.18 -3.98
CA VAL A 68 -1.92 -4.26 -4.48
C VAL A 68 -2.60 -3.85 -5.78
N LEU A 69 -3.04 -2.60 -5.90
CA LEU A 69 -3.73 -2.10 -7.09
C LEU A 69 -2.78 -1.97 -8.29
N TYR A 70 -1.58 -1.46 -8.08
CA TYR A 70 -0.68 -1.05 -9.16
C TYR A 70 0.62 -1.82 -9.24
N GLY A 71 0.92 -2.66 -8.27
CA GLY A 71 2.20 -3.39 -8.20
C GLY A 71 3.37 -2.53 -7.75
N GLU A 72 3.11 -1.32 -7.33
CA GLU A 72 4.13 -0.37 -6.86
C GLU A 72 3.53 0.57 -5.84
N ILE A 73 4.34 1.05 -4.93
CA ILE A 73 3.91 2.06 -3.97
C ILE A 73 3.94 3.40 -4.69
N ARG A 74 2.75 3.97 -4.90
CA ARG A 74 2.60 5.31 -5.46
C ARG A 74 2.62 6.32 -4.32
N ASP A 75 3.82 6.51 -3.76
CA ASP A 75 4.00 7.43 -2.65
C ASP A 75 4.32 8.81 -3.20
N ASN A 76 3.30 9.65 -3.28
CA ASN A 76 3.42 11.02 -3.73
C ASN A 76 3.82 11.97 -2.60
N ASN A 77 4.08 11.45 -1.39
CA ASN A 77 4.39 12.30 -0.25
C ASN A 77 5.62 13.18 -0.48
N LYS A 78 6.65 12.61 -1.11
CA LYS A 78 7.87 13.37 -1.43
C LYS A 78 7.60 14.45 -2.47
N ASP A 79 6.82 14.13 -3.49
CA ASP A 79 6.49 15.09 -4.55
C ASP A 79 5.63 16.22 -3.99
N ASN A 80 4.64 15.89 -3.15
CA ASN A 80 3.81 16.88 -2.48
C ASN A 80 4.64 17.78 -1.57
N LEU A 81 5.60 17.20 -0.86
CA LEU A 81 6.49 17.97 0.00
C LEU A 81 7.37 18.91 -0.81
N ILE A 82 7.91 18.46 -1.94
CA ILE A 82 8.72 19.31 -2.82
C ILE A 82 7.89 20.48 -3.32
N ASP A 83 6.65 20.24 -3.73
CA ASP A 83 5.74 21.31 -4.19
C ASP A 83 5.50 22.32 -3.08
N LEU A 84 5.28 21.87 -1.85
CA LEU A 84 5.12 22.76 -0.70
C LEU A 84 6.38 23.55 -0.42
N LEU A 85 7.55 22.92 -0.50
CA LEU A 85 8.83 23.60 -0.28
C LEU A 85 9.07 24.72 -1.31
N ASN A 86 8.62 24.52 -2.54
CA ASN A 86 8.73 25.55 -3.59
C ASN A 86 7.88 26.78 -3.29
N LEU A 87 6.88 26.66 -2.44
CA LEU A 87 6.03 27.78 -2.01
C LEU A 87 6.57 28.48 -0.75
N CYS A 88 7.54 27.87 -0.09
CA CYS A 88 8.10 28.37 1.16
C CYS A 88 9.18 29.43 0.91
N THR A 89 9.28 30.39 1.84
CA THR A 89 10.41 31.33 1.88
C THR A 89 11.67 30.60 2.36
N ASP A 90 12.83 31.20 2.11
CA ASP A 90 14.11 30.65 2.59
C ASP A 90 14.13 30.50 4.11
N LYS A 91 13.51 31.43 4.83
CA LYS A 91 13.42 31.37 6.28
C LYS A 91 12.57 30.19 6.74
N GLU A 92 11.45 29.95 6.06
CA GLU A 92 10.57 28.81 6.36
C GLU A 92 11.27 27.49 6.07
N ILE A 93 12.02 27.41 4.98
CA ILE A 93 12.81 26.21 4.64
C ILE A 93 13.85 25.93 5.72
N SER A 94 14.56 26.96 6.21
CA SER A 94 15.53 26.81 7.29
C SER A 94 14.91 26.21 8.55
N ILE A 95 13.70 26.65 8.90
CA ILE A 95 12.96 26.11 10.05
C ILE A 95 12.66 24.62 9.84
N LEU A 96 12.17 24.26 8.64
CA LEU A 96 11.84 22.87 8.31
C LEU A 96 13.09 21.99 8.32
N GLU A 97 14.22 22.49 7.82
CA GLU A 97 15.48 21.76 7.88
C GLU A 97 15.90 21.45 9.32
N SER A 98 15.75 22.41 10.22
CA SER A 98 16.06 22.24 11.63
C SER A 98 15.18 21.15 12.25
N VAL A 99 13.87 21.17 11.95
CA VAL A 99 12.95 20.15 12.42
C VAL A 99 13.33 18.77 11.89
N ALA A 100 13.62 18.66 10.58
CA ALA A 100 14.00 17.41 9.96
C ALA A 100 15.28 16.84 10.59
N LYS A 101 16.29 17.68 10.81
CA LYS A 101 17.54 17.27 11.46
C LYS A 101 17.30 16.74 12.88
N THR A 102 16.47 17.43 13.64
CA THR A 102 16.11 17.00 14.99
C THR A 102 15.43 15.64 14.99
N LEU A 103 14.49 15.42 14.05
CA LEU A 103 13.81 14.14 13.91
C LEU A 103 14.78 13.00 13.58
N ILE A 104 15.76 13.27 12.69
CA ILE A 104 16.76 12.28 12.30
C ILE A 104 17.68 11.94 13.49
N GLU A 105 18.13 12.94 14.24
CA GLU A 105 19.01 12.77 15.39
C GLU A 105 18.35 12.00 16.53
N ASN A 106 17.04 12.06 16.65
CA ASN A 106 16.27 11.42 17.71
C ASN A 106 15.63 10.10 17.29
N ARG A 107 16.08 9.50 16.19
CA ARG A 107 15.57 8.20 15.77
C ARG A 107 15.99 7.12 16.75
N ASP A 108 15.03 6.31 17.13
CA ASP A 108 15.29 5.06 17.82
C ASP A 108 15.65 4.00 16.79
N ASN A 109 16.78 3.40 16.95
CA ASN A 109 17.23 2.30 16.10
C ASN A 109 16.92 0.96 16.75
#